data_76e2c693b0b2f6c546a7dcbd834d6dda
#
_entry.id   76e2c693b0b2f6c546a7dcbd834d6dda
#
_cell.length_a   1.000
_cell.length_b   1.000
_cell.length_c   1.000
_cell.angle_alpha   90.00
_cell.angle_beta   90.00
_cell.angle_gamma   90.00
#
_symmetry.space_group_name_H-M   'P 1'
#
loop_
_entity.id
_entity.type
_entity.pdbx_description
1 polymer ?
#
loop_
_entity_poly.entity_id
_entity_poly.type
_entity_poly.pdbx_seq_one_letter_code
_entity_poly.pdbx_strand_id
1 'polypeptide(L)'
;MRRCIELAKKAVGKTYPNPMVGAVIIHDGKIIGEGYHQKAGKPHAEINAVNSVQDKTLLKESAIYVSLEPCTHFGKTPPCALKLKEIGFQKVVIGTLDSHEKVDGKGKKILEESGIAVVSGVLESECRELNKRFFTFHQKKRPYIILKWAESEDGFLDKDFKPTAVSNSLAKQWVHQLRADEHAILVGKNTALNDNPSLTTREVFGKNPVRILIDLELEVPQNFNIYNDDAPTLVFNSIKNEEKKNIKFIKIERENFIKNLLEKLWEEQIQSVIVEGGSFTLQQFIDAGIWDEAFVIKADNINLKNGTKAPVFNPKPNKISKLRDNTLYHFQNQ
;
A
#
# COMPACT_ATOMS: atom_id res chain seq x y z
N MET A 1 18.34 13.37 4.10
CA MET A 1 17.29 12.34 4.30
C MET A 1 15.88 12.82 3.95
N ARG A 2 15.39 13.97 4.42
CA ARG A 2 14.03 14.47 4.00
C ARG A 2 13.84 14.47 2.48
N ARG A 3 14.84 14.90 1.73
CA ARG A 3 14.80 14.88 0.26
C ARG A 3 14.67 13.47 -0.31
N CYS A 4 15.30 12.46 0.29
CA CYS A 4 15.13 11.05 -0.09
C CYS A 4 13.68 10.61 0.08
N ILE A 5 13.03 10.97 1.21
CA ILE A 5 11.64 10.68 1.49
C ILE A 5 10.70 11.36 0.48
N GLU A 6 10.94 12.63 0.14
CA GLU A 6 10.16 13.36 -0.87
C GLU A 6 10.24 12.70 -2.25
N LEU A 7 11.45 12.28 -2.66
CA LEU A 7 11.68 11.58 -3.91
C LEU A 7 10.94 10.24 -3.94
N ALA A 8 11.04 9.46 -2.86
CA ALA A 8 10.38 8.16 -2.73
C ALA A 8 8.85 8.28 -2.85
N LYS A 9 8.24 9.31 -2.27
CA LYS A 9 6.80 9.57 -2.35
C LYS A 9 6.27 9.75 -3.76
N LYS A 10 7.10 10.11 -4.76
CA LYS A 10 6.69 10.17 -6.19
C LYS A 10 6.31 8.81 -6.78
N ALA A 11 6.64 7.73 -6.08
CA ALA A 11 6.39 6.35 -6.51
C ALA A 11 5.25 5.67 -5.75
N VAL A 12 4.46 6.39 -4.96
CA VAL A 12 3.28 5.83 -4.27
C VAL A 12 2.39 5.08 -5.26
N GLY A 13 1.92 3.88 -4.89
CA GLY A 13 1.10 3.00 -5.71
C GLY A 13 1.80 2.31 -6.88
N LYS A 14 3.08 2.63 -7.18
CA LYS A 14 3.76 2.15 -8.40
C LYS A 14 4.81 1.07 -8.15
N THR A 15 5.32 0.95 -6.93
CA THR A 15 6.47 0.09 -6.63
C THR A 15 6.10 -1.32 -6.18
N TYR A 16 4.86 -1.59 -5.82
CA TYR A 16 4.48 -2.92 -5.35
C TYR A 16 4.99 -4.06 -6.24
N PRO A 17 5.56 -5.13 -5.68
CA PRO A 17 5.74 -5.41 -4.25
C PRO A 17 7.01 -4.83 -3.62
N ASN A 18 7.77 -3.97 -4.29
CA ASN A 18 8.99 -3.35 -3.76
C ASN A 18 8.67 -2.16 -2.85
N PRO A 19 9.57 -1.83 -1.90
CA PRO A 19 9.42 -0.62 -1.08
C PRO A 19 9.65 0.66 -1.90
N MET A 20 9.14 1.77 -1.39
CA MET A 20 9.44 3.11 -1.91
C MET A 20 10.78 3.56 -1.36
N VAL A 21 11.73 3.83 -2.25
CA VAL A 21 13.09 4.26 -1.88
C VAL A 21 13.47 5.50 -2.66
N GLY A 22 14.12 6.44 -1.97
CA GLY A 22 14.75 7.61 -2.56
C GLY A 22 16.21 7.72 -2.14
N ALA A 23 17.05 8.23 -3.04
CA ALA A 23 18.46 8.40 -2.81
C ALA A 23 18.94 9.78 -3.28
N VAL A 24 19.90 10.36 -2.55
CA VAL A 24 20.48 11.67 -2.83
C VAL A 24 22.00 11.58 -2.63
N ILE A 25 22.77 12.11 -3.59
CA ILE A 25 24.23 12.15 -3.53
C ILE A 25 24.68 13.59 -3.29
N ILE A 26 25.55 13.77 -2.29
CA ILE A 26 26.05 15.07 -1.85
C ILE A 26 27.58 15.08 -1.96
N HIS A 27 28.12 16.11 -2.62
CA HIS A 27 29.54 16.44 -2.70
C HIS A 27 29.72 17.90 -2.28
N ASP A 28 30.63 18.19 -1.35
CA ASP A 28 30.91 19.54 -0.83
C ASP A 28 29.64 20.32 -0.44
N GLY A 29 28.72 19.65 0.28
CA GLY A 29 27.46 20.24 0.74
C GLY A 29 26.43 20.51 -0.35
N LYS A 30 26.68 20.15 -1.61
CA LYS A 30 25.77 20.32 -2.75
C LYS A 30 25.21 18.98 -3.20
N ILE A 31 23.92 18.96 -3.58
CA ILE A 31 23.33 17.81 -4.23
C ILE A 31 23.84 17.72 -5.66
N ILE A 32 24.50 16.61 -6.00
CA ILE A 32 25.01 16.34 -7.35
C ILE A 32 24.25 15.23 -8.07
N GLY A 33 23.43 14.44 -7.34
CA GLY A 33 22.60 13.40 -7.93
C GLY A 33 21.38 13.07 -7.06
N GLU A 34 20.27 12.73 -7.71
CA GLU A 34 19.02 12.35 -7.07
C GLU A 34 18.36 11.19 -7.83
N GLY A 35 17.74 10.29 -7.11
CA GLY A 35 16.99 9.19 -7.69
C GLY A 35 15.95 8.61 -6.75
N TYR A 36 14.97 7.91 -7.33
CA TYR A 36 14.01 7.12 -6.57
C TYR A 36 13.64 5.86 -7.34
N HIS A 37 13.17 4.84 -6.65
CA HIS A 37 12.66 3.63 -7.28
C HIS A 37 11.30 3.94 -7.91
N GLN A 38 11.25 3.96 -9.25
CA GLN A 38 10.07 4.45 -9.97
C GLN A 38 8.96 3.41 -10.09
N LYS A 39 9.34 2.13 -10.26
CA LYS A 39 8.40 1.02 -10.50
C LYS A 39 9.11 -0.31 -10.32
N ALA A 40 8.40 -1.33 -9.85
CA ALA A 40 8.91 -2.71 -9.78
C ALA A 40 9.54 -3.16 -11.10
N GLY A 41 10.74 -3.76 -11.03
CA GLY A 41 11.51 -4.21 -12.18
C GLY A 41 12.33 -3.14 -12.89
N LYS A 42 12.27 -1.86 -12.46
CA LYS A 42 13.15 -0.77 -12.90
C LYS A 42 14.32 -0.58 -11.92
N PRO A 43 15.38 0.17 -12.29
CA PRO A 43 16.52 0.43 -11.40
C PRO A 43 16.09 0.97 -10.03
N HIS A 44 16.85 0.61 -8.98
CA HIS A 44 16.65 1.11 -7.63
C HIS A 44 17.07 2.57 -7.49
N ALA A 45 16.69 3.19 -6.39
CA ALA A 45 16.92 4.61 -6.12
C ALA A 45 18.39 5.00 -6.20
N GLU A 46 19.26 4.16 -5.62
CA GLU A 46 20.70 4.37 -5.58
C GLU A 46 21.28 4.42 -7.01
N ILE A 47 20.86 3.48 -7.85
CA ILE A 47 21.32 3.42 -9.24
C ILE A 47 20.82 4.63 -10.03
N ASN A 48 19.56 5.02 -9.83
CA ASN A 48 19.00 6.22 -10.45
C ASN A 48 19.74 7.50 -9.99
N ALA A 49 20.07 7.60 -8.70
CA ALA A 49 20.84 8.72 -8.16
C ALA A 49 22.27 8.77 -8.76
N VAL A 50 22.96 7.62 -8.79
CA VAL A 50 24.29 7.52 -9.44
C VAL A 50 24.21 7.91 -10.92
N ASN A 51 23.20 7.42 -11.65
CA ASN A 51 23.06 7.72 -13.08
C ASN A 51 22.80 9.22 -13.35
N SER A 52 22.17 9.93 -12.42
CA SER A 52 21.84 11.35 -12.56
C SER A 52 23.05 12.30 -12.33
N VAL A 53 24.13 11.82 -11.71
CA VAL A 53 25.36 12.62 -11.52
C VAL A 53 26.03 12.85 -12.88
N GLN A 54 26.39 14.08 -13.20
CA GLN A 54 27.07 14.43 -14.45
C GLN A 54 28.56 13.99 -14.43
N ASP A 55 29.30 14.44 -13.45
CA ASP A 55 30.69 14.06 -13.25
C ASP A 55 30.84 12.90 -12.26
N LYS A 56 31.03 11.71 -12.79
CA LYS A 56 31.16 10.47 -12.01
C LYS A 56 32.45 10.40 -11.17
N THR A 57 33.44 11.23 -11.47
CA THR A 57 34.71 11.23 -10.72
C THR A 57 34.50 11.69 -9.28
N LEU A 58 33.50 12.55 -9.04
CA LEU A 58 33.13 13.06 -7.71
C LEU A 58 32.53 12.03 -6.78
N LEU A 59 32.06 10.89 -7.29
CA LEU A 59 31.32 9.88 -6.49
C LEU A 59 32.15 9.34 -5.31
N LYS A 60 33.45 9.13 -5.50
CA LYS A 60 34.34 8.59 -4.46
C LYS A 60 34.49 9.52 -3.25
N GLU A 61 34.41 10.83 -3.48
CA GLU A 61 34.52 11.87 -2.44
C GLU A 61 33.16 12.32 -1.91
N SER A 62 32.09 11.66 -2.36
CA SER A 62 30.71 12.03 -2.04
C SER A 62 30.10 11.15 -0.94
N ALA A 63 29.04 11.67 -0.34
CA ALA A 63 28.15 10.92 0.53
C ALA A 63 26.83 10.60 -0.20
N ILE A 64 26.37 9.34 -0.11
CA ILE A 64 25.02 8.96 -0.56
C ILE A 64 24.09 8.77 0.63
N TYR A 65 22.91 9.36 0.54
CA TYR A 65 21.79 9.19 1.47
C TYR A 65 20.74 8.32 0.82
N VAL A 66 20.23 7.33 1.55
CA VAL A 66 19.19 6.43 1.06
C VAL A 66 18.15 6.18 2.15
N SER A 67 16.86 6.26 1.82
CA SER A 67 15.77 6.15 2.82
C SER A 67 15.60 4.75 3.40
N LEU A 68 16.10 3.71 2.72
CA LEU A 68 16.06 2.31 3.16
C LEU A 68 17.42 1.66 2.90
N GLU A 69 17.79 0.68 3.71
CA GLU A 69 19.01 -0.08 3.56
C GLU A 69 19.22 -0.61 2.14
N PRO A 70 20.41 -0.42 1.53
CA PRO A 70 20.73 -0.95 0.20
C PRO A 70 20.61 -2.48 0.15
N CYS A 71 19.92 -3.00 -0.86
CA CYS A 71 19.67 -4.43 -1.01
C CYS A 71 20.95 -5.25 -1.20
N THR A 72 20.89 -6.54 -0.77
CA THR A 72 22.02 -7.50 -0.82
C THR A 72 21.74 -8.71 -1.69
N HIS A 73 20.50 -8.90 -2.15
CA HIS A 73 20.13 -10.05 -2.97
C HIS A 73 20.28 -9.76 -4.45
N PHE A 74 20.70 -10.75 -5.21
CA PHE A 74 20.68 -10.71 -6.67
C PHE A 74 19.23 -10.87 -7.16
N GLY A 75 18.76 -9.85 -7.88
CA GLY A 75 17.51 -9.89 -8.60
C GLY A 75 17.76 -9.84 -10.10
N LYS A 76 17.02 -8.98 -10.82
CA LYS A 76 17.30 -8.67 -12.24
C LYS A 76 18.56 -7.84 -12.43
N THR A 77 19.06 -7.21 -11.38
CA THR A 77 20.28 -6.40 -11.32
C THR A 77 21.13 -6.81 -10.12
N PRO A 78 22.46 -6.53 -10.15
CA PRO A 78 23.31 -6.73 -8.98
C PRO A 78 22.80 -5.93 -7.78
N PRO A 79 23.09 -6.42 -6.53
CA PRO A 79 22.71 -5.73 -5.30
C PRO A 79 23.26 -4.31 -5.21
N CYS A 80 22.43 -3.38 -4.71
CA CYS A 80 22.85 -1.99 -4.54
C CYS A 80 24.04 -1.86 -3.58
N ALA A 81 24.08 -2.63 -2.49
CA ALA A 81 25.21 -2.61 -1.55
C ALA A 81 26.55 -2.92 -2.24
N LEU A 82 26.58 -3.90 -3.16
CA LEU A 82 27.79 -4.22 -3.93
C LEU A 82 28.15 -3.10 -4.91
N LYS A 83 27.15 -2.47 -5.55
CA LYS A 83 27.39 -1.36 -6.46
C LYS A 83 27.94 -0.12 -5.74
N LEU A 84 27.40 0.20 -4.55
CA LEU A 84 27.92 1.31 -3.74
C LEU A 84 29.36 1.02 -3.24
N LYS A 85 29.65 -0.23 -2.87
CA LYS A 85 31.03 -0.68 -2.55
C LYS A 85 31.98 -0.50 -3.75
N GLU A 86 31.58 -0.94 -4.95
CA GLU A 86 32.39 -0.81 -6.18
C GLU A 86 32.72 0.65 -6.50
N ILE A 87 31.74 1.55 -6.34
CA ILE A 87 31.93 3.00 -6.54
C ILE A 87 32.89 3.58 -5.50
N GLY A 88 32.85 3.07 -4.26
CA GLY A 88 33.73 3.51 -3.17
C GLY A 88 33.33 4.89 -2.62
N PHE A 89 32.04 5.11 -2.33
CA PHE A 89 31.61 6.34 -1.66
C PHE A 89 32.35 6.58 -0.36
N GLN A 90 32.63 7.85 -0.05
CA GLN A 90 33.22 8.23 1.24
C GLN A 90 32.30 7.86 2.42
N LYS A 91 30.98 8.03 2.23
CA LYS A 91 29.97 7.82 3.27
C LYS A 91 28.64 7.34 2.70
N VAL A 92 28.00 6.43 3.42
CA VAL A 92 26.61 6.01 3.16
C VAL A 92 25.75 6.33 4.38
N VAL A 93 24.62 7.04 4.17
CA VAL A 93 23.69 7.42 5.22
C VAL A 93 22.34 6.73 4.95
N ILE A 94 21.93 5.87 5.87
CA ILE A 94 20.73 5.03 5.75
C ILE A 94 19.63 5.58 6.66
N GLY A 95 18.41 5.73 6.14
CA GLY A 95 17.24 6.15 6.90
C GLY A 95 16.80 5.08 7.90
N THR A 96 16.43 3.93 7.41
CA THR A 96 16.05 2.77 8.23
C THR A 96 16.66 1.48 7.67
N LEU A 97 16.93 0.52 8.54
CA LEU A 97 17.32 -0.81 8.10
C LEU A 97 16.12 -1.57 7.50
N ASP A 98 16.40 -2.48 6.58
CA ASP A 98 15.39 -3.34 5.97
C ASP A 98 15.09 -4.49 6.93
N SER A 99 13.81 -4.73 7.22
CA SER A 99 13.38 -5.85 8.06
C SER A 99 13.16 -7.16 7.28
N HIS A 100 13.43 -7.16 5.99
CA HIS A 100 13.33 -8.38 5.18
C HIS A 100 14.51 -9.30 5.50
N GLU A 101 14.25 -10.56 5.84
CA GLU A 101 15.25 -11.57 6.26
C GLU A 101 16.48 -11.68 5.35
N LYS A 102 16.32 -11.36 4.07
CA LYS A 102 17.42 -11.38 3.08
C LYS A 102 18.36 -10.19 3.19
N VAL A 103 17.94 -9.09 3.82
CA VAL A 103 18.73 -7.85 3.94
C VAL A 103 19.16 -7.64 5.40
N ASP A 104 18.27 -7.34 6.30
CA ASP A 104 18.41 -7.29 7.76
C ASP A 104 19.82 -6.92 8.27
N GLY A 105 20.29 -5.73 7.95
CA GLY A 105 21.61 -5.24 8.34
C GLY A 105 22.80 -5.74 7.49
N LYS A 106 22.58 -6.67 6.55
CA LYS A 106 23.65 -7.23 5.72
C LYS A 106 24.22 -6.21 4.72
N GLY A 107 23.36 -5.32 4.20
CA GLY A 107 23.79 -4.25 3.30
C GLY A 107 24.69 -3.26 4.00
N LYS A 108 24.33 -2.85 5.20
CA LYS A 108 25.18 -2.02 6.08
C LYS A 108 26.52 -2.70 6.34
N LYS A 109 26.51 -3.98 6.74
CA LYS A 109 27.73 -4.75 7.04
C LYS A 109 28.67 -4.83 5.84
N ILE A 110 28.18 -5.12 4.63
CA ILE A 110 28.98 -5.18 3.40
C ILE A 110 29.71 -3.85 3.15
N LEU A 111 29.03 -2.74 3.39
CA LEU A 111 29.60 -1.40 3.20
C LEU A 111 30.66 -1.07 4.26
N GLU A 112 30.40 -1.37 5.53
CA GLU A 112 31.35 -1.18 6.65
C GLU A 112 32.62 -2.02 6.47
N GLU A 113 32.49 -3.31 6.11
CA GLU A 113 33.61 -4.22 5.84
C GLU A 113 34.44 -3.78 4.62
N SER A 114 33.91 -2.96 3.74
CA SER A 114 34.66 -2.37 2.62
C SER A 114 35.34 -1.02 2.94
N GLY A 115 35.31 -0.60 4.20
CA GLY A 115 35.93 0.64 4.66
C GLY A 115 35.11 1.92 4.42
N ILE A 116 33.85 1.79 3.99
CA ILE A 116 32.95 2.93 3.79
C ILE A 116 32.36 3.34 5.14
N ALA A 117 32.38 4.63 5.47
CA ALA A 117 31.71 5.15 6.67
C ALA A 117 30.19 5.02 6.54
N VAL A 118 29.54 4.27 7.44
CA VAL A 118 28.09 4.08 7.40
C VAL A 118 27.42 4.70 8.63
N VAL A 119 26.36 5.47 8.42
CA VAL A 119 25.48 5.99 9.47
C VAL A 119 24.06 5.50 9.18
N SER A 120 23.39 4.91 10.15
CA SER A 120 21.99 4.43 10.04
C SER A 120 21.08 5.07 11.07
N GLY A 121 19.76 5.03 10.85
CA GLY A 121 18.75 5.59 11.76
C GLY A 121 18.46 7.07 11.56
N VAL A 122 18.82 7.65 10.42
CA VAL A 122 18.58 9.08 10.17
C VAL A 122 17.15 9.31 9.67
N LEU A 123 16.31 9.97 10.47
CA LEU A 123 14.86 10.09 10.28
C LEU A 123 14.20 8.71 10.16
N GLU A 124 14.58 7.80 11.05
CA GLU A 124 14.14 6.40 10.97
C GLU A 124 12.62 6.27 11.04
N SER A 125 11.96 6.99 11.94
CA SER A 125 10.51 6.98 12.11
C SER A 125 9.79 7.36 10.81
N GLU A 126 10.23 8.44 10.16
CA GLU A 126 9.64 8.92 8.90
C GLU A 126 9.93 7.97 7.73
N CYS A 127 11.11 7.35 7.71
CA CYS A 127 11.46 6.34 6.70
C CYS A 127 10.65 5.05 6.87
N ARG A 128 10.38 4.63 8.12
CA ARG A 128 9.50 3.49 8.42
C ARG A 128 8.05 3.80 8.06
N GLU A 129 7.55 4.97 8.42
CA GLU A 129 6.18 5.40 8.08
C GLU A 129 5.97 5.43 6.55
N LEU A 130 6.96 5.89 5.79
CA LEU A 130 6.94 5.84 4.32
C LEU A 130 6.65 4.43 3.78
N ASN A 131 7.22 3.41 4.41
CA ASN A 131 7.17 2.03 3.98
C ASN A 131 6.37 1.11 4.94
N LYS A 132 5.41 1.66 5.73
CA LYS A 132 4.66 0.89 6.73
C LYS A 132 3.95 -0.35 6.14
N ARG A 133 3.47 -0.29 4.89
CA ARG A 133 2.85 -1.43 4.19
C ARG A 133 3.87 -2.55 3.97
N PHE A 134 5.05 -2.20 3.47
CA PHE A 134 6.16 -3.13 3.26
C PHE A 134 6.62 -3.76 4.58
N PHE A 135 6.82 -2.97 5.63
CA PHE A 135 7.24 -3.48 6.94
C PHE A 135 6.18 -4.38 7.57
N THR A 136 4.90 -4.00 7.53
CA THR A 136 3.81 -4.84 8.04
C THR A 136 3.78 -6.18 7.31
N PHE A 137 3.87 -6.16 5.98
CA PHE A 137 3.84 -7.37 5.16
C PHE A 137 4.96 -8.35 5.52
N HIS A 138 6.19 -7.89 5.68
CA HIS A 138 7.32 -8.76 5.98
C HIS A 138 7.41 -9.17 7.45
N GLN A 139 7.08 -8.28 8.38
CA GLN A 139 7.18 -8.56 9.82
C GLN A 139 5.98 -9.31 10.37
N LYS A 140 4.76 -8.95 9.94
CA LYS A 140 3.51 -9.56 10.44
C LYS A 140 2.98 -10.67 9.53
N LYS A 141 3.62 -10.93 8.37
CA LYS A 141 3.21 -11.92 7.35
C LYS A 141 1.76 -11.78 6.94
N ARG A 142 1.30 -10.54 6.79
CA ARG A 142 -0.04 -10.17 6.32
C ARG A 142 -0.02 -8.82 5.60
N PRO A 143 -1.02 -8.52 4.76
CA PRO A 143 -1.19 -7.16 4.23
C PRO A 143 -1.40 -6.13 5.33
N TYR A 144 -1.09 -4.87 5.02
CA TYR A 144 -1.54 -3.69 5.74
C TYR A 144 -3.02 -3.47 5.44
N ILE A 145 -3.88 -3.48 6.45
CA ILE A 145 -5.34 -3.44 6.29
C ILE A 145 -5.86 -2.04 6.55
N ILE A 146 -6.57 -1.51 5.56
CA ILE A 146 -7.23 -0.20 5.60
C ILE A 146 -8.74 -0.42 5.50
N LEU A 147 -9.47 -0.13 6.56
CA LEU A 147 -10.93 -0.13 6.52
C LEU A 147 -11.40 1.21 5.92
N LYS A 148 -12.39 1.17 5.02
CA LYS A 148 -12.95 2.40 4.46
C LYS A 148 -14.43 2.22 4.15
N TRP A 149 -15.25 3.15 4.66
CA TRP A 149 -16.66 3.24 4.26
C TRP A 149 -17.13 4.69 4.23
N ALA A 150 -18.28 4.90 3.63
CA ALA A 150 -18.99 6.16 3.69
C ALA A 150 -20.37 5.93 4.29
N GLU A 151 -20.81 6.83 5.18
CA GLU A 151 -22.08 6.74 5.88
C GLU A 151 -22.82 8.07 5.88
N SER A 152 -24.15 8.00 5.99
CA SER A 152 -25.00 9.15 6.25
C SER A 152 -24.81 9.69 7.67
N GLU A 153 -25.39 10.85 7.96
CA GLU A 153 -25.34 11.47 9.30
C GLU A 153 -25.94 10.54 10.37
N ASP A 154 -26.97 9.79 10.03
CA ASP A 154 -27.67 8.83 10.89
C ASP A 154 -27.13 7.39 10.83
N GLY A 155 -25.94 7.18 10.17
CA GLY A 155 -25.16 5.96 10.27
C GLY A 155 -25.60 4.83 9.32
N PHE A 156 -26.12 5.13 8.13
CA PHE A 156 -26.45 4.14 7.10
C PHE A 156 -25.52 4.25 5.89
N LEU A 157 -25.22 3.11 5.25
CA LEU A 157 -24.37 3.01 4.06
C LEU A 157 -25.17 3.23 2.77
N ASP A 158 -26.45 2.88 2.77
CA ASP A 158 -27.39 2.96 1.64
C ASP A 158 -28.79 3.32 2.12
N LYS A 159 -29.70 3.61 1.19
CA LYS A 159 -31.10 3.85 1.45
C LYS A 159 -31.94 2.66 0.96
N ASP A 160 -32.73 2.11 1.86
CA ASP A 160 -33.67 1.00 1.56
C ASP A 160 -32.98 -0.19 0.88
N PHE A 161 -31.71 -0.48 1.29
CA PHE A 161 -30.86 -1.54 0.74
C PHE A 161 -30.55 -1.39 -0.75
N LYS A 162 -30.54 -0.14 -1.26
CA LYS A 162 -30.21 0.22 -2.64
C LYS A 162 -29.00 1.14 -2.69
N PRO A 163 -28.14 1.03 -3.70
CA PRO A 163 -27.00 1.91 -3.87
C PRO A 163 -27.37 3.38 -3.78
N THR A 164 -26.78 4.09 -2.85
CA THR A 164 -27.09 5.50 -2.60
C THR A 164 -25.81 6.32 -2.46
N ALA A 165 -25.72 7.41 -3.20
CA ALA A 165 -24.56 8.30 -3.14
C ALA A 165 -24.62 9.18 -1.88
N VAL A 166 -23.79 8.86 -0.88
CA VAL A 166 -23.60 9.69 0.33
C VAL A 166 -22.32 10.55 0.28
N SER A 167 -21.47 10.33 -0.71
CA SER A 167 -20.20 11.03 -0.86
C SER A 167 -20.25 12.07 -1.99
N ASN A 168 -19.77 13.28 -1.74
CA ASN A 168 -19.62 14.34 -2.74
C ASN A 168 -18.43 14.06 -3.69
N SER A 169 -18.23 14.94 -4.69
CA SER A 169 -17.18 14.79 -5.70
C SER A 169 -15.76 14.82 -5.10
N LEU A 170 -15.50 15.66 -4.09
CA LEU A 170 -14.20 15.76 -3.46
C LEU A 170 -13.87 14.48 -2.65
N ALA A 171 -14.87 13.97 -1.93
CA ALA A 171 -14.72 12.68 -1.22
C ALA A 171 -14.51 11.51 -2.20
N LYS A 172 -15.20 11.51 -3.36
CA LYS A 172 -14.97 10.50 -4.42
C LYS A 172 -13.55 10.58 -4.98
N GLN A 173 -13.05 11.77 -5.30
CA GLN A 173 -11.65 11.93 -5.76
C GLN A 173 -10.66 11.42 -4.72
N TRP A 174 -10.87 11.73 -3.43
CA TRP A 174 -10.04 11.24 -2.35
C TRP A 174 -10.03 9.70 -2.29
N VAL A 175 -11.20 9.06 -2.42
CA VAL A 175 -11.31 7.57 -2.47
C VAL A 175 -10.57 7.00 -3.67
N HIS A 176 -10.69 7.63 -4.85
CA HIS A 176 -9.96 7.18 -6.04
C HIS A 176 -8.44 7.36 -5.90
N GLN A 177 -7.97 8.40 -5.18
CA GLN A 177 -6.56 8.55 -4.85
C GLN A 177 -6.09 7.41 -3.93
N LEU A 178 -6.87 7.08 -2.89
CA LEU A 178 -6.57 5.94 -2.01
C LEU A 178 -6.47 4.63 -2.80
N ARG A 179 -7.38 4.37 -3.76
CA ARG A 179 -7.31 3.20 -4.66
C ARG A 179 -6.07 3.19 -5.54
N ALA A 180 -5.62 4.36 -6.02
CA ALA A 180 -4.40 4.48 -6.82
C ALA A 180 -3.12 4.22 -6.00
N ASP A 181 -3.17 4.51 -4.71
CA ASP A 181 -2.03 4.42 -3.79
C ASP A 181 -1.86 3.00 -3.21
N GLU A 182 -2.94 2.21 -3.09
CA GLU A 182 -2.92 0.91 -2.43
C GLU A 182 -2.80 -0.26 -3.41
N HIS A 183 -2.30 -1.40 -2.93
CA HIS A 183 -2.05 -2.57 -3.77
C HIS A 183 -3.35 -3.26 -4.19
N ALA A 184 -4.31 -3.39 -3.26
CA ALA A 184 -5.56 -4.09 -3.51
C ALA A 184 -6.77 -3.45 -2.83
N ILE A 185 -7.96 -3.81 -3.33
CA ILE A 185 -9.26 -3.41 -2.80
C ILE A 185 -10.16 -4.63 -2.65
N LEU A 186 -10.85 -4.75 -1.51
CA LEU A 186 -11.64 -5.91 -1.14
C LEU A 186 -13.11 -5.53 -0.92
N VAL A 187 -13.99 -6.32 -1.50
CA VAL A 187 -15.44 -6.28 -1.25
C VAL A 187 -16.00 -7.69 -0.99
N GLY A 188 -17.06 -7.75 -0.23
CA GLY A 188 -17.85 -8.98 -0.05
C GLY A 188 -18.90 -9.17 -1.15
N LYS A 189 -19.46 -10.38 -1.24
CA LYS A 189 -20.49 -10.79 -2.19
C LYS A 189 -21.65 -9.81 -2.28
N ASN A 190 -22.23 -9.43 -1.13
CA ASN A 190 -23.43 -8.57 -1.13
C ASN A 190 -23.16 -7.19 -1.75
N THR A 191 -21.99 -6.60 -1.48
CA THR A 191 -21.59 -5.34 -2.14
C THR A 191 -21.43 -5.54 -3.64
N ALA A 192 -20.83 -6.65 -4.08
CA ALA A 192 -20.70 -6.95 -5.50
C ALA A 192 -22.06 -7.12 -6.17
N LEU A 193 -23.00 -7.83 -5.54
CA LEU A 193 -24.34 -8.07 -6.07
C LEU A 193 -25.18 -6.79 -6.12
N ASN A 194 -25.14 -5.97 -5.08
CA ASN A 194 -25.96 -4.76 -4.99
C ASN A 194 -25.46 -3.64 -5.89
N ASP A 195 -24.15 -3.39 -5.90
CA ASP A 195 -23.57 -2.20 -6.51
C ASP A 195 -22.94 -2.46 -7.88
N ASN A 196 -22.67 -3.74 -8.23
CA ASN A 196 -21.90 -4.12 -9.42
C ASN A 196 -20.68 -3.22 -9.65
N PRO A 197 -19.79 -3.04 -8.66
CA PRO A 197 -18.76 -2.03 -8.69
C PRO A 197 -17.58 -2.44 -9.59
N SER A 198 -17.00 -1.48 -10.30
CA SER A 198 -15.76 -1.72 -11.07
C SER A 198 -14.51 -1.74 -10.19
N LEU A 199 -14.52 -1.08 -9.03
CA LEU A 199 -13.39 -0.93 -8.08
C LEU A 199 -12.10 -0.39 -8.71
N THR A 200 -12.22 0.34 -9.80
CA THR A 200 -11.10 0.92 -10.55
C THR A 200 -10.83 2.36 -10.14
N THR A 201 -9.64 2.85 -10.50
CA THR A 201 -9.23 4.25 -10.37
C THR A 201 -9.66 5.01 -11.60
N ARG A 202 -10.56 6.01 -11.49
CA ARG A 202 -11.13 6.75 -12.63
C ARG A 202 -11.04 8.27 -12.50
N GLU A 203 -11.18 8.80 -11.27
CA GLU A 203 -11.22 10.24 -11.01
C GLU A 203 -9.82 10.87 -10.84
N VAL A 204 -8.77 10.06 -10.84
CA VAL A 204 -7.37 10.48 -10.69
C VAL A 204 -6.45 9.63 -11.57
N PHE A 205 -5.25 10.14 -11.85
CA PHE A 205 -4.23 9.34 -12.52
C PHE A 205 -3.61 8.33 -11.55
N GLY A 206 -3.63 7.05 -11.92
CA GLY A 206 -3.05 5.99 -11.11
C GLY A 206 -3.28 4.61 -11.74
N LYS A 207 -2.74 3.59 -11.09
CA LYS A 207 -3.03 2.19 -11.45
C LYS A 207 -4.34 1.75 -10.79
N ASN A 208 -5.02 0.82 -11.42
CA ASN A 208 -6.08 0.10 -10.76
C ASN A 208 -5.49 -0.85 -9.69
N PRO A 209 -6.08 -0.92 -8.51
CA PRO A 209 -5.71 -1.93 -7.51
C PRO A 209 -6.10 -3.33 -7.98
N VAL A 210 -5.46 -4.36 -7.45
CA VAL A 210 -5.94 -5.74 -7.54
C VAL A 210 -7.29 -5.83 -6.84
N ARG A 211 -8.30 -6.34 -7.52
CA ARG A 211 -9.64 -6.51 -6.92
C ARG A 211 -9.70 -7.82 -6.15
N ILE A 212 -10.30 -7.79 -4.98
CA ILE A 212 -10.51 -8.95 -4.14
C ILE A 212 -12.01 -9.09 -3.87
N LEU A 213 -12.57 -10.21 -4.27
CA LEU A 213 -13.96 -10.57 -4.02
C LEU A 213 -14.02 -11.74 -3.04
N ILE A 214 -14.79 -11.57 -1.95
CA ILE A 214 -15.18 -12.68 -1.08
C ILE A 214 -16.55 -13.16 -1.55
N ASP A 215 -16.59 -14.32 -2.23
CA ASP A 215 -17.80 -14.95 -2.73
C ASP A 215 -17.69 -16.47 -2.54
N LEU A 216 -18.04 -16.92 -1.34
CA LEU A 216 -17.80 -18.30 -0.93
C LEU A 216 -18.56 -19.33 -1.79
N GLU A 217 -19.74 -18.98 -2.28
CA GLU A 217 -20.61 -19.86 -3.07
C GLU A 217 -20.55 -19.59 -4.57
N LEU A 218 -19.72 -18.61 -5.02
CA LEU A 218 -19.64 -18.18 -6.42
C LEU A 218 -20.99 -17.73 -7.01
N GLU A 219 -21.74 -16.96 -6.23
CA GLU A 219 -23.06 -16.44 -6.60
C GLU A 219 -23.03 -15.16 -7.44
N VAL A 220 -21.90 -14.43 -7.43
CA VAL A 220 -21.77 -13.20 -8.23
C VAL A 220 -21.67 -13.55 -9.71
N PRO A 221 -22.59 -13.03 -10.56
CA PRO A 221 -22.59 -13.35 -11.99
C PRO A 221 -21.30 -12.91 -12.69
N GLN A 222 -20.77 -13.75 -13.58
CA GLN A 222 -19.50 -13.51 -14.26
C GLN A 222 -19.50 -12.33 -15.26
N ASN A 223 -20.68 -11.83 -15.61
CA ASN A 223 -20.84 -10.61 -16.42
C ASN A 223 -20.77 -9.31 -15.62
N PHE A 224 -20.54 -9.38 -14.29
CA PHE A 224 -20.39 -8.19 -13.44
C PHE A 224 -19.05 -7.52 -13.64
N ASN A 225 -19.01 -6.20 -13.39
CA ASN A 225 -17.84 -5.35 -13.62
C ASN A 225 -16.58 -5.83 -12.90
N ILE A 226 -16.71 -6.50 -11.75
CA ILE A 226 -15.60 -7.02 -10.97
C ILE A 226 -14.81 -8.11 -11.71
N TYR A 227 -15.39 -8.73 -12.75
CA TYR A 227 -14.76 -9.76 -13.56
C TYR A 227 -14.22 -9.26 -14.91
N ASN A 228 -14.40 -7.97 -15.24
CA ASN A 228 -13.88 -7.41 -16.49
C ASN A 228 -12.34 -7.35 -16.53
N ASP A 229 -11.77 -7.06 -17.68
CA ASP A 229 -10.31 -7.05 -17.91
C ASP A 229 -9.60 -5.76 -17.41
N ASP A 230 -10.32 -4.82 -16.76
CA ASP A 230 -9.75 -3.53 -16.33
C ASP A 230 -8.68 -3.68 -15.23
N ALA A 231 -8.76 -4.74 -14.39
CA ALA A 231 -7.79 -5.02 -13.34
C ALA A 231 -7.76 -6.52 -12.99
N PRO A 232 -6.66 -7.04 -12.43
CA PRO A 232 -6.60 -8.40 -11.90
C PRO A 232 -7.62 -8.59 -10.78
N THR A 233 -8.21 -9.79 -10.68
CA THR A 233 -9.22 -10.13 -9.67
C THR A 233 -8.88 -11.44 -8.97
N LEU A 234 -8.82 -11.42 -7.65
CA LEU A 234 -8.75 -12.60 -6.78
C LEU A 234 -10.14 -12.89 -6.21
N VAL A 235 -10.65 -14.09 -6.40
CA VAL A 235 -11.98 -14.52 -5.92
C VAL A 235 -11.79 -15.58 -4.86
N PHE A 236 -12.02 -15.23 -3.60
CA PHE A 236 -11.97 -16.16 -2.48
C PHE A 236 -13.28 -16.90 -2.34
N ASN A 237 -13.24 -18.23 -2.46
CA ASN A 237 -14.43 -19.09 -2.51
C ASN A 237 -14.20 -20.42 -1.79
N SER A 238 -15.26 -21.18 -1.45
CA SER A 238 -15.15 -22.49 -0.81
C SER A 238 -15.18 -23.68 -1.79
N ILE A 239 -15.26 -23.41 -3.11
CA ILE A 239 -15.58 -24.42 -4.13
C ILE A 239 -14.35 -24.88 -4.90
N LYS A 240 -13.55 -23.94 -5.48
CA LYS A 240 -12.50 -24.28 -6.44
C LYS A 240 -11.26 -23.40 -6.39
N ASN A 241 -10.15 -23.96 -6.89
CA ASN A 241 -8.98 -23.22 -7.36
C ASN A 241 -8.99 -23.23 -8.89
N GLU A 242 -8.91 -22.06 -9.52
CA GLU A 242 -8.87 -21.94 -10.97
C GLU A 242 -8.22 -20.59 -11.33
N GLU A 243 -7.46 -20.54 -12.42
CA GLU A 243 -6.89 -19.30 -12.94
C GLU A 243 -7.31 -19.12 -14.40
N LYS A 244 -7.93 -17.98 -14.72
CA LYS A 244 -8.41 -17.62 -16.05
C LYS A 244 -8.04 -16.18 -16.38
N LYS A 245 -7.15 -15.95 -17.33
CA LYS A 245 -6.70 -14.62 -17.73
C LYS A 245 -6.24 -13.79 -16.52
N ASN A 246 -7.01 -12.76 -16.16
CA ASN A 246 -6.78 -11.85 -15.05
C ASN A 246 -7.59 -12.19 -13.78
N ILE A 247 -8.27 -13.34 -13.76
CA ILE A 247 -9.10 -13.79 -12.62
C ILE A 247 -8.49 -15.04 -12.03
N LYS A 248 -8.24 -15.03 -10.71
CA LYS A 248 -7.78 -16.18 -9.96
C LYS A 248 -8.78 -16.53 -8.87
N PHE A 249 -9.37 -17.72 -8.96
CA PHE A 249 -10.23 -18.30 -7.94
C PHE A 249 -9.34 -19.03 -6.92
N ILE A 250 -9.48 -18.68 -5.65
CA ILE A 250 -8.68 -19.23 -4.55
C ILE A 250 -9.65 -19.88 -3.57
N LYS A 251 -9.52 -21.20 -3.42
CA LYS A 251 -10.31 -21.94 -2.44
C LYS A 251 -9.81 -21.65 -1.04
N ILE A 252 -10.75 -21.37 -0.12
CA ILE A 252 -10.49 -21.03 1.27
C ILE A 252 -11.47 -21.74 2.19
N GLU A 253 -10.98 -22.18 3.35
CA GLU A 253 -11.83 -22.77 4.39
C GLU A 253 -12.57 -21.68 5.16
N ARG A 254 -13.83 -21.98 5.56
CA ARG A 254 -14.68 -21.03 6.30
C ARG A 254 -14.28 -20.87 7.76
N GLU A 255 -13.75 -21.94 8.34
CA GLU A 255 -13.22 -21.88 9.70
C GLU A 255 -11.99 -20.97 9.73
N ASN A 256 -11.90 -20.11 10.76
CA ASN A 256 -10.83 -19.13 10.88
C ASN A 256 -10.63 -18.25 9.61
N PHE A 257 -11.74 -17.90 8.96
CA PHE A 257 -11.77 -17.29 7.64
C PHE A 257 -10.83 -16.09 7.49
N ILE A 258 -10.85 -15.11 8.43
CA ILE A 258 -9.99 -13.92 8.36
C ILE A 258 -8.50 -14.32 8.38
N LYS A 259 -8.11 -15.24 9.23
CA LYS A 259 -6.73 -15.73 9.30
C LYS A 259 -6.31 -16.35 7.97
N ASN A 260 -7.10 -17.28 7.45
CA ASN A 260 -6.83 -17.97 6.19
C ASN A 260 -6.77 -16.98 5.01
N LEU A 261 -7.66 -15.98 4.99
CA LEU A 261 -7.66 -14.93 3.99
C LEU A 261 -6.34 -14.13 4.01
N LEU A 262 -5.88 -13.72 5.19
CA LEU A 262 -4.63 -12.95 5.32
C LEU A 262 -3.41 -13.77 4.91
N GLU A 263 -3.35 -15.05 5.25
CA GLU A 263 -2.28 -15.98 4.82
C GLU A 263 -2.26 -16.11 3.30
N LYS A 264 -3.42 -16.30 2.66
CA LYS A 264 -3.51 -16.38 1.20
C LYS A 264 -3.14 -15.06 0.51
N LEU A 265 -3.55 -13.93 1.06
CA LEU A 265 -3.16 -12.61 0.55
C LEU A 265 -1.64 -12.39 0.68
N TRP A 266 -1.02 -12.88 1.74
CA TRP A 266 0.43 -12.85 1.89
C TRP A 266 1.13 -13.76 0.85
N GLU A 267 0.63 -14.98 0.61
CA GLU A 267 1.12 -15.87 -0.45
C GLU A 267 1.01 -15.20 -1.84
N GLU A 268 -0.08 -14.50 -2.12
CA GLU A 268 -0.30 -13.72 -3.37
C GLU A 268 0.49 -12.40 -3.41
N GLN A 269 1.38 -12.14 -2.44
CA GLN A 269 2.23 -10.96 -2.36
C GLN A 269 1.46 -9.63 -2.30
N ILE A 270 0.25 -9.63 -1.79
CA ILE A 270 -0.57 -8.43 -1.57
C ILE A 270 -0.09 -7.71 -0.31
N GLN A 271 0.48 -6.52 -0.46
CA GLN A 271 1.09 -5.78 0.66
C GLN A 271 0.14 -4.84 1.38
N SER A 272 -0.92 -4.38 0.71
CA SER A 272 -1.96 -3.56 1.35
C SER A 272 -3.32 -3.85 0.75
N VAL A 273 -4.37 -3.73 1.56
CA VAL A 273 -5.75 -3.96 1.15
C VAL A 273 -6.65 -2.87 1.71
N ILE A 274 -7.42 -2.21 0.85
CA ILE A 274 -8.57 -1.39 1.24
C ILE A 274 -9.77 -2.34 1.37
N VAL A 275 -10.33 -2.48 2.54
CA VAL A 275 -11.61 -3.18 2.76
C VAL A 275 -12.74 -2.15 2.63
N GLU A 276 -13.43 -2.16 1.48
CA GLU A 276 -14.54 -1.24 1.19
C GLU A 276 -15.92 -1.90 1.27
N GLY A 277 -15.95 -3.21 1.44
CA GLY A 277 -17.13 -3.94 1.12
C GLY A 277 -18.00 -4.36 2.28
N GLY A 278 -19.27 -3.93 2.25
CA GLY A 278 -20.39 -4.29 3.12
C GLY A 278 -20.12 -4.18 4.62
N SER A 279 -21.13 -3.74 5.38
CA SER A 279 -21.05 -3.62 6.85
C SER A 279 -20.57 -4.92 7.50
N PHE A 280 -21.08 -6.08 7.02
CA PHE A 280 -20.69 -7.39 7.55
C PHE A 280 -19.20 -7.70 7.38
N THR A 281 -18.63 -7.46 6.19
CA THR A 281 -17.19 -7.71 5.95
C THR A 281 -16.33 -6.79 6.80
N LEU A 282 -16.65 -5.50 6.85
CA LEU A 282 -15.95 -4.52 7.69
C LEU A 282 -16.00 -4.93 9.16
N GLN A 283 -17.19 -5.35 9.65
CA GLN A 283 -17.37 -5.76 11.05
C GLN A 283 -16.47 -6.95 11.42
N GLN A 284 -16.32 -7.94 10.52
CA GLN A 284 -15.43 -9.08 10.78
C GLN A 284 -13.96 -8.67 11.00
N PHE A 285 -13.44 -7.71 10.23
CA PHE A 285 -12.10 -7.19 10.44
C PHE A 285 -12.01 -6.38 11.75
N ILE A 286 -13.04 -5.60 12.07
CA ILE A 286 -13.12 -4.82 13.32
C ILE A 286 -13.13 -5.75 14.53
N ASP A 287 -14.01 -6.75 14.54
CA ASP A 287 -14.18 -7.70 15.65
C ASP A 287 -12.92 -8.55 15.86
N ALA A 288 -12.21 -8.89 14.78
CA ALA A 288 -10.94 -9.59 14.84
C ALA A 288 -9.76 -8.68 15.30
N GLY A 289 -9.95 -7.36 15.39
CA GLY A 289 -8.88 -6.40 15.66
C GLY A 289 -7.83 -6.32 14.53
N ILE A 290 -8.16 -6.79 13.34
CA ILE A 290 -7.24 -6.90 12.18
C ILE A 290 -7.46 -5.71 11.26
N TRP A 291 -6.92 -4.58 11.65
CA TRP A 291 -6.83 -3.38 10.82
C TRP A 291 -5.67 -2.51 11.30
N ASP A 292 -5.09 -1.73 10.43
CA ASP A 292 -3.97 -0.83 10.72
C ASP A 292 -4.41 0.64 10.62
N GLU A 293 -5.27 0.96 9.64
CA GLU A 293 -5.91 2.28 9.48
C GLU A 293 -7.40 2.12 9.16
N ALA A 294 -8.18 3.14 9.52
CA ALA A 294 -9.56 3.24 9.07
C ALA A 294 -9.88 4.67 8.62
N PHE A 295 -10.67 4.76 7.56
CA PHE A 295 -11.19 6.01 7.01
C PHE A 295 -12.70 5.97 6.92
N VAL A 296 -13.36 6.87 7.66
CA VAL A 296 -14.81 7.01 7.65
C VAL A 296 -15.19 8.34 7.02
N ILE A 297 -15.95 8.31 5.95
CA ILE A 297 -16.50 9.50 5.30
C ILE A 297 -17.94 9.64 5.76
N LYS A 298 -18.25 10.66 6.55
CA LYS A 298 -19.60 10.93 7.03
C LYS A 298 -20.20 12.09 6.28
N ALA A 299 -21.39 11.90 5.71
CA ALA A 299 -22.17 12.99 5.14
C ALA A 299 -22.75 13.87 6.27
N ASP A 300 -22.62 15.20 6.15
CA ASP A 300 -23.01 16.09 7.24
C ASP A 300 -24.52 16.39 7.26
N ASN A 301 -25.22 16.26 6.13
CA ASN A 301 -26.61 16.69 5.97
C ASN A 301 -27.49 15.65 5.25
N ILE A 302 -27.08 14.37 5.24
CA ILE A 302 -27.84 13.29 4.61
C ILE A 302 -28.33 12.33 5.68
N ASN A 303 -29.63 12.24 5.84
CA ASN A 303 -30.29 11.28 6.72
C ASN A 303 -31.10 10.28 5.86
N LEU A 304 -30.74 9.01 5.92
CA LEU A 304 -31.33 7.95 5.08
C LEU A 304 -32.51 7.25 5.75
N LYS A 305 -32.53 7.24 7.09
CA LYS A 305 -33.61 6.70 7.97
C LYS A 305 -33.72 5.19 7.94
N ASN A 306 -33.46 4.52 6.83
CA ASN A 306 -33.54 3.07 6.65
C ASN A 306 -32.52 2.60 5.62
N GLY A 307 -31.97 1.39 5.82
CA GLY A 307 -30.97 0.78 4.95
C GLY A 307 -29.97 -0.07 5.72
N THR A 308 -28.84 -0.34 5.09
CA THR A 308 -27.73 -1.07 5.71
C THR A 308 -27.01 -0.17 6.72
N LYS A 309 -27.01 -0.55 7.99
CA LYS A 309 -26.26 0.17 9.04
C LYS A 309 -24.78 0.07 8.81
N ALA A 310 -24.07 1.16 9.09
CA ALA A 310 -22.61 1.17 9.17
C ALA A 310 -22.11 0.16 10.23
N PRO A 311 -20.87 -0.33 10.13
CA PRO A 311 -20.31 -1.20 11.16
C PRO A 311 -20.20 -0.46 12.50
N VAL A 312 -20.25 -1.20 13.61
CA VAL A 312 -20.02 -0.66 14.95
C VAL A 312 -18.53 -0.40 15.12
N PHE A 313 -18.17 0.89 15.25
CA PHE A 313 -16.78 1.32 15.29
C PHE A 313 -16.60 2.50 16.21
N ASN A 314 -15.98 2.31 17.38
CA ASN A 314 -15.93 3.28 18.48
C ASN A 314 -14.55 3.88 18.82
N PRO A 315 -13.44 3.66 18.07
CA PRO A 315 -12.17 4.33 18.37
C PRO A 315 -12.29 5.85 18.26
N LYS A 316 -11.38 6.56 18.92
CA LYS A 316 -11.25 8.01 18.72
C LYS A 316 -10.45 8.30 17.45
N PRO A 317 -10.88 9.23 16.59
CA PRO A 317 -10.13 9.59 15.40
C PRO A 317 -8.81 10.29 15.75
N ASN A 318 -7.74 9.93 15.03
CA ASN A 318 -6.44 10.59 15.11
C ASN A 318 -6.45 11.93 14.37
N LYS A 319 -7.26 12.02 13.30
CA LYS A 319 -7.39 13.23 12.49
C LYS A 319 -8.79 13.36 11.93
N ILE A 320 -9.29 14.60 11.86
CA ILE A 320 -10.56 14.95 11.22
C ILE A 320 -10.27 15.99 10.15
N SER A 321 -10.85 15.81 8.97
CA SER A 321 -10.68 16.72 7.83
C SER A 321 -12.03 16.99 7.15
N LYS A 322 -12.28 18.22 6.73
CA LYS A 322 -13.48 18.57 5.96
C LYS A 322 -13.26 18.34 4.47
N LEU A 323 -14.23 17.70 3.84
CA LEU A 323 -14.35 17.51 2.40
C LEU A 323 -15.67 18.13 1.93
N ARG A 324 -15.82 19.45 2.03
CA ARG A 324 -17.07 20.22 1.83
C ARG A 324 -18.14 19.79 2.83
N ASP A 325 -19.25 19.20 2.35
CA ASP A 325 -20.38 18.64 3.10
C ASP A 325 -20.18 17.17 3.52
N ASN A 326 -18.94 16.68 3.44
CA ASN A 326 -18.53 15.43 4.06
C ASN A 326 -17.41 15.70 5.08
N THR A 327 -17.36 14.89 6.11
CA THR A 327 -16.28 14.88 7.10
C THR A 327 -15.53 13.55 7.00
N LEU A 328 -14.21 13.61 6.80
CA LEU A 328 -13.31 12.46 6.78
C LEU A 328 -12.69 12.29 8.16
N TYR A 329 -12.94 11.15 8.77
CA TYR A 329 -12.32 10.70 10.01
C TYR A 329 -11.24 9.68 9.68
N HIS A 330 -10.03 9.88 10.22
CA HIS A 330 -8.90 8.98 10.09
C HIS A 330 -8.55 8.39 11.45
N PHE A 331 -8.38 7.07 11.50
CA PHE A 331 -8.05 6.30 12.68
C PHE A 331 -6.81 5.46 12.41
N GLN A 332 -5.99 5.26 13.45
CA GLN A 332 -4.84 4.34 13.43
C GLN A 332 -5.00 3.35 14.59
N ASN A 333 -4.83 2.08 14.29
CA ASN A 333 -4.80 1.03 15.28
C ASN A 333 -3.39 1.01 15.92
N GLN A 334 -3.33 1.10 17.23
CA GLN A 334 -2.06 1.13 17.99
C GLN A 334 -1.58 -0.26 18.34
#